data_382fbae303847bf1f12b64e8b1ef9bd7
#
_entry.id   382fbae303847bf1f12b64e8b1ef9bd7
#
_cell.length_a   1.000
_cell.length_b   1.000
_cell.length_c   1.000
_cell.angle_alpha   90.00
_cell.angle_beta   90.00
_cell.angle_gamma   90.00
#
_symmetry.space_group_name_H-M   'P 1'
#
loop_
_entity.id
_entity.type
_entity.pdbx_description
1 polymer ?
#
loop_
_entity_poly.entity_id
_entity_poly.type
_entity_poly.pdbx_seq_one_letter_code
_entity_poly.pdbx_strand_id
1 'polypeptide(L)'
;MSPDRHTPIELEQDCEATLVPGGQTVTLRRGDRVVVTQALGGSFTVQTEQGYLARIGATGAAALGLGGTPDDDEQPANSGPFELENVIDQLKTVFDPEIPVNVVDLGLVYACDARPLADGSHRVEIKMSMTAPGCGMGDVLREDALAMVRAVPGVSEVDVELVWDPPWDPSRMSDAARLQLGMY
;
A
#
# COMPACT_ATOMS: atom_id res chain seq x y z
N MET A 1 20.60 -2.23 8.18
CA MET A 1 20.53 -1.85 9.61
C MET A 1 19.13 -1.35 9.85
N SER A 2 18.25 -2.19 10.41
CA SER A 2 16.84 -1.82 10.64
C SER A 2 16.81 -0.75 11.73
N PRO A 3 16.10 0.38 11.53
CA PRO A 3 15.96 1.38 12.58
C PRO A 3 15.24 0.75 13.78
N ASP A 4 15.76 1.05 14.97
CA ASP A 4 15.09 0.66 16.22
C ASP A 4 13.67 1.22 16.24
N ARG A 5 12.67 0.34 16.38
CA ARG A 5 11.23 0.62 16.29
C ARG A 5 10.69 1.62 17.33
N HIS A 6 11.56 2.27 18.10
CA HIS A 6 11.16 3.21 19.18
C HIS A 6 11.98 4.50 19.17
N THR A 7 12.86 4.71 18.19
CA THR A 7 13.65 5.93 18.12
C THR A 7 12.84 7.00 17.37
N PRO A 8 12.60 8.18 17.97
CA PRO A 8 11.97 9.28 17.28
C PRO A 8 12.81 9.72 16.08
N ILE A 9 12.21 9.88 14.95
CA ILE A 9 12.81 10.41 13.72
C ILE A 9 12.26 11.81 13.51
N GLU A 10 13.14 12.75 13.21
CA GLU A 10 12.76 14.10 12.81
C GLU A 10 12.58 14.15 11.30
N LEU A 11 11.46 14.66 10.83
CA LEU A 11 11.16 14.74 9.41
C LEU A 11 12.09 15.73 8.71
N GLU A 12 12.72 15.30 7.63
CA GLU A 12 13.65 16.11 6.84
C GLU A 12 12.95 17.06 5.88
N GLN A 13 11.68 16.77 5.54
CA GLN A 13 10.84 17.58 4.66
C GLN A 13 9.36 17.42 5.00
N ASP A 14 8.53 18.35 4.48
CA ASP A 14 7.07 18.22 4.60
C ASP A 14 6.59 16.98 3.83
N CYS A 15 5.66 16.23 4.41
CA CYS A 15 5.05 15.11 3.73
C CYS A 15 3.56 14.99 4.06
N GLU A 16 2.81 14.50 3.10
CA GLU A 16 1.41 14.15 3.32
C GLU A 16 1.33 12.78 4.01
N ALA A 17 0.48 12.70 5.00
CA ALA A 17 0.20 11.49 5.73
C ALA A 17 -1.31 11.34 5.96
N THR A 18 -1.77 10.12 6.11
CA THR A 18 -3.18 9.83 6.38
C THR A 18 -3.35 9.35 7.80
N LEU A 19 -4.21 10.00 8.56
CA LEU A 19 -4.51 9.61 9.94
C LEU A 19 -5.22 8.25 9.99
N VAL A 20 -4.76 7.39 10.87
CA VAL A 20 -5.34 6.06 11.11
C VAL A 20 -6.06 6.08 12.46
N PRO A 21 -7.31 5.63 12.55
CA PRO A 21 -8.18 5.03 11.52
C PRO A 21 -9.04 6.06 10.76
N GLY A 22 -8.88 7.35 11.01
CA GLY A 22 -9.79 8.39 10.53
C GLY A 22 -9.78 8.65 9.02
N GLY A 23 -8.73 8.23 8.28
CA GLY A 23 -8.61 8.43 6.84
C GLY A 23 -8.41 9.89 6.41
N GLN A 24 -8.21 10.82 7.35
CA GLN A 24 -8.01 12.24 7.04
C GLN A 24 -6.57 12.50 6.62
N THR A 25 -6.39 13.21 5.51
CA THR A 25 -5.06 13.64 5.07
C THR A 25 -4.59 14.82 5.92
N VAL A 26 -3.37 14.70 6.43
CA VAL A 26 -2.68 15.75 7.19
C VAL A 26 -1.30 15.98 6.61
N THR A 27 -0.80 17.19 6.72
CA THR A 27 0.58 17.50 6.35
C THR A 27 1.45 17.48 7.60
N LEU A 28 2.36 16.53 7.67
CA LEU A 28 3.45 16.52 8.65
C LEU A 28 4.54 17.44 8.13
N ARG A 29 5.08 18.29 9.00
CA ARG A 29 6.04 19.31 8.60
C ARG A 29 7.46 18.86 8.88
N ARG A 30 8.39 19.42 8.11
CA ARG A 30 9.82 19.31 8.43
C ARG A 30 10.08 19.73 9.87
N GLY A 31 10.82 18.88 10.60
CA GLY A 31 11.12 19.08 12.01
C GLY A 31 10.14 18.41 12.97
N ASP A 32 9.00 17.93 12.49
CA ASP A 32 8.10 17.11 13.32
C ASP A 32 8.79 15.80 13.69
N ARG A 33 8.64 15.40 14.95
CA ARG A 33 9.17 14.14 15.44
C ARG A 33 8.10 13.06 15.38
N VAL A 34 8.46 11.94 14.78
CA VAL A 34 7.58 10.78 14.64
C VAL A 34 8.31 9.51 15.02
N VAL A 35 7.60 8.54 15.53
CA VAL A 35 8.11 7.19 15.81
C VAL A 35 7.54 6.23 14.80
N VAL A 36 8.39 5.54 14.05
CA VAL A 36 7.93 4.50 13.12
C VAL A 36 7.45 3.29 13.91
N THR A 37 6.15 3.03 13.86
CA THR A 37 5.53 1.87 14.52
C THR A 37 5.46 0.66 13.60
N GLN A 38 5.33 0.90 12.29
CA GLN A 38 5.25 -0.15 11.29
C GLN A 38 5.86 0.32 9.97
N ALA A 39 6.59 -0.57 9.30
CA ALA A 39 7.13 -0.36 7.97
C ALA A 39 6.81 -1.59 7.13
N LEU A 40 5.91 -1.46 6.17
CA LEU A 40 5.44 -2.55 5.32
C LEU A 40 5.19 -2.04 3.90
N GLY A 41 5.69 -2.77 2.91
CA GLY A 41 5.40 -2.50 1.50
C GLY A 41 5.78 -1.09 1.03
N GLY A 42 6.85 -0.49 1.58
CA GLY A 42 7.28 0.87 1.23
C GLY A 42 6.43 1.98 1.87
N SER A 43 5.40 1.66 2.65
CA SER A 43 4.66 2.61 3.46
C SER A 43 5.03 2.50 4.93
N PHE A 44 4.91 3.62 5.65
CA PHE A 44 5.30 3.74 7.05
C PHE A 44 4.11 4.20 7.88
N THR A 45 3.80 3.48 8.95
CA THR A 45 2.89 3.99 9.97
C THR A 45 3.74 4.61 11.07
N VAL A 46 3.48 5.87 11.35
CA VAL A 46 4.22 6.65 12.34
C VAL A 46 3.27 7.14 13.43
N GLN A 47 3.79 7.22 14.64
CA GLN A 47 3.12 7.90 15.74
C GLN A 47 3.71 9.32 15.86
N THR A 48 2.84 10.31 15.82
CA THR A 48 3.23 11.72 16.02
C THR A 48 3.41 12.04 17.50
N GLU A 49 4.09 13.13 17.83
CA GLU A 49 4.21 13.62 19.23
C GLU A 49 2.86 13.87 19.91
N GLN A 50 1.82 14.16 19.14
CA GLN A 50 0.47 14.37 19.62
C GLN A 50 -0.29 13.05 19.88
N GLY A 51 0.36 11.90 19.62
CA GLY A 51 -0.19 10.57 19.87
C GLY A 51 -1.06 10.01 18.74
N TYR A 52 -1.16 10.70 17.62
CA TYR A 52 -1.90 10.19 16.45
C TYR A 52 -1.05 9.18 15.67
N LEU A 53 -1.72 8.18 15.14
CA LEU A 53 -1.12 7.31 14.12
C LEU A 53 -1.39 7.92 12.74
N ALA A 54 -0.34 8.04 11.95
CA ALA A 54 -0.43 8.52 10.58
C ALA A 54 0.33 7.58 9.64
N ARG A 55 -0.23 7.35 8.47
CA ARG A 55 0.42 6.54 7.43
C ARG A 55 1.06 7.47 6.41
N ILE A 56 2.32 7.25 6.16
CA ILE A 56 3.12 7.92 5.14
C ILE A 56 3.31 6.92 3.99
N GLY A 57 2.88 7.28 2.79
CA GLY A 57 3.06 6.47 1.59
C GLY A 57 4.52 6.42 1.12
N ALA A 58 4.78 5.60 0.10
CA ALA A 58 6.12 5.40 -0.45
C ALA A 58 6.79 6.71 -0.91
N THR A 59 6.01 7.66 -1.44
CA THR A 59 6.49 8.98 -1.85
C THR A 59 6.96 9.85 -0.70
N GLY A 60 6.49 9.59 0.53
CA GLY A 60 6.87 10.31 1.74
C GLY A 60 8.02 9.67 2.53
N ALA A 61 8.53 8.51 2.11
CA ALA A 61 9.63 7.81 2.77
C ALA A 61 10.91 8.65 2.88
N ALA A 62 11.15 9.50 1.88
CA ALA A 62 12.27 10.45 1.88
C ALA A 62 12.18 11.46 3.03
N ALA A 63 10.98 11.81 3.51
CA ALA A 63 10.79 12.71 4.62
C ALA A 63 11.24 12.10 5.96
N LEU A 64 11.22 10.78 6.08
CA LEU A 64 11.66 10.05 7.27
C LEU A 64 13.20 9.88 7.33
N GLY A 65 13.96 10.41 6.34
CA GLY A 65 15.38 10.10 6.22
C GLY A 65 15.66 8.59 6.03
N LEU A 66 14.61 7.81 5.87
CA LEU A 66 14.65 6.39 5.52
C LEU A 66 14.61 6.20 3.99
N GLY A 67 14.59 7.33 3.27
CA GLY A 67 14.97 7.40 1.90
C GLY A 67 16.49 7.17 1.80
N GLY A 68 16.89 5.91 1.94
CA GLY A 68 17.78 5.46 0.91
C GLY A 68 17.04 5.89 -0.35
N THR A 69 17.68 6.64 -1.23
CA THR A 69 17.35 6.66 -2.63
C THR A 69 16.73 5.30 -2.90
N PRO A 70 15.53 5.18 -3.51
CA PRO A 70 15.34 3.96 -4.22
C PRO A 70 16.66 3.86 -4.96
N ASP A 71 17.53 2.97 -4.49
CA ASP A 71 18.60 2.51 -5.34
C ASP A 71 17.82 2.19 -6.60
N ASP A 72 18.08 2.95 -7.63
CA ASP A 72 17.56 2.73 -8.98
C ASP A 72 17.92 1.31 -9.46
N ASP A 73 18.34 0.45 -8.56
CA ASP A 73 18.91 -0.85 -8.77
C ASP A 73 18.13 -2.03 -8.20
N GLU A 74 16.95 -1.85 -7.55
CA GLU A 74 16.05 -2.98 -7.28
C GLU A 74 14.57 -2.61 -7.33
N GLN A 75 14.17 -1.79 -8.25
CA GLN A 75 13.03 -2.14 -9.06
C GLN A 75 13.50 -3.38 -9.85
N PRO A 76 12.88 -4.55 -9.73
CA PRO A 76 13.13 -5.56 -10.72
C PRO A 76 12.84 -4.86 -12.03
N ALA A 77 13.90 -4.64 -12.81
CA ALA A 77 13.79 -4.14 -14.18
C ALA A 77 12.96 -5.21 -14.90
N ASN A 78 11.64 -5.08 -14.77
CA ASN A 78 10.68 -5.86 -15.49
C ASN A 78 10.67 -5.33 -16.92
N SER A 79 11.85 -5.42 -17.56
CA SER A 79 12.05 -5.19 -19.00
C SER A 79 11.54 -6.40 -19.80
N GLY A 80 10.64 -7.17 -19.18
CA GLY A 80 9.94 -8.29 -19.80
C GLY A 80 8.63 -7.87 -20.45
N PRO A 81 8.01 -8.75 -21.23
CA PRO A 81 6.64 -8.57 -21.69
C PRO A 81 5.70 -8.44 -20.50
N PHE A 82 4.58 -7.73 -20.68
CA PHE A 82 3.55 -7.62 -19.65
C PHE A 82 3.09 -9.01 -19.19
N GLU A 83 3.10 -9.23 -17.90
CA GLU A 83 2.56 -10.43 -17.26
C GLU A 83 1.62 -10.02 -16.11
N LEU A 84 0.44 -10.63 -16.06
CA LEU A 84 -0.55 -10.36 -15.02
C LEU A 84 -0.04 -10.75 -13.63
N GLU A 85 0.86 -11.74 -13.54
CA GLU A 85 1.53 -12.12 -12.30
C GLU A 85 2.29 -10.96 -11.68
N ASN A 86 2.97 -10.15 -12.48
CA ASN A 86 3.68 -8.97 -11.99
C ASN A 86 2.73 -7.95 -11.34
N VAL A 87 1.51 -7.82 -11.86
CA VAL A 87 0.46 -6.99 -11.26
C VAL A 87 0.07 -7.53 -9.89
N ILE A 88 -0.15 -8.84 -9.78
CA ILE A 88 -0.50 -9.48 -8.51
C ILE A 88 0.64 -9.34 -7.49
N ASP A 89 1.89 -9.50 -7.92
CA ASP A 89 3.05 -9.34 -7.04
C ASP A 89 3.20 -7.90 -6.54
N GLN A 90 2.89 -6.91 -7.38
CA GLN A 90 2.83 -5.52 -6.90
C GLN A 90 1.68 -5.30 -5.92
N LEU A 91 0.52 -5.88 -6.13
CA LEU A 91 -0.59 -5.82 -5.17
C LEU A 91 -0.26 -6.48 -3.82
N LYS A 92 0.61 -7.50 -3.80
CA LYS A 92 1.11 -8.09 -2.54
C LYS A 92 2.00 -7.14 -1.74
N THR A 93 2.47 -6.06 -2.32
CA THR A 93 3.20 -5.01 -1.60
C THR A 93 2.29 -3.99 -0.93
N VAL A 94 1.00 -4.01 -1.23
CA VAL A 94 -0.01 -3.14 -0.63
C VAL A 94 -0.59 -3.82 0.60
N PHE A 95 -0.43 -3.20 1.76
CA PHE A 95 -0.87 -3.75 3.05
C PHE A 95 -2.06 -2.97 3.61
N ASP A 96 -2.95 -3.69 4.27
CA ASP A 96 -4.01 -3.06 5.05
C ASP A 96 -3.39 -2.27 6.23
N PRO A 97 -3.85 -1.05 6.52
CA PRO A 97 -3.26 -0.24 7.59
C PRO A 97 -3.53 -0.76 9.01
N GLU A 98 -4.56 -1.54 9.19
CA GLU A 98 -4.97 -2.09 10.49
C GLU A 98 -4.52 -3.55 10.66
N ILE A 99 -4.48 -4.31 9.57
CA ILE A 99 -4.14 -5.74 9.56
C ILE A 99 -2.80 -5.91 8.82
N PRO A 100 -1.74 -6.43 9.46
CA PRO A 100 -0.40 -6.53 8.86
C PRO A 100 -0.31 -7.65 7.80
N VAL A 101 -1.26 -7.67 6.87
CA VAL A 101 -1.37 -8.61 5.76
C VAL A 101 -1.65 -7.82 4.49
N ASN A 102 -1.09 -8.25 3.37
CA ASN A 102 -1.30 -7.58 2.09
C ASN A 102 -2.73 -7.83 1.55
N VAL A 103 -3.18 -6.96 0.67
CA VAL A 103 -4.56 -6.97 0.14
C VAL A 103 -4.92 -8.23 -0.64
N VAL A 104 -3.93 -8.91 -1.22
CA VAL A 104 -4.13 -10.17 -1.97
C VAL A 104 -4.39 -11.31 -0.99
N ASP A 105 -3.54 -11.48 0.01
CA ASP A 105 -3.66 -12.54 1.02
C ASP A 105 -4.86 -12.33 1.97
N LEU A 106 -5.26 -11.07 2.18
CA LEU A 106 -6.51 -10.73 2.86
C LEU A 106 -7.75 -11.13 2.06
N GLY A 107 -7.60 -11.43 0.75
CA GLY A 107 -8.73 -11.71 -0.13
C GLY A 107 -9.57 -10.48 -0.43
N LEU A 108 -8.97 -9.28 -0.39
CA LEU A 108 -9.63 -8.03 -0.75
C LEU A 108 -9.70 -7.82 -2.26
N VAL A 109 -8.81 -8.44 -3.03
CA VAL A 109 -8.81 -8.39 -4.49
C VAL A 109 -9.79 -9.43 -5.02
N TYR A 110 -10.92 -8.96 -5.58
CA TYR A 110 -11.99 -9.82 -6.09
C TYR A 110 -11.81 -10.18 -7.56
N ALA A 111 -11.26 -9.26 -8.34
CA ALA A 111 -10.93 -9.48 -9.74
C ALA A 111 -9.72 -8.62 -10.12
N CYS A 112 -8.91 -9.15 -11.03
CA CYS A 112 -7.80 -8.44 -11.64
C CYS A 112 -7.69 -8.90 -13.09
N ASP A 113 -8.11 -8.05 -14.00
CA ASP A 113 -8.16 -8.32 -15.43
C ASP A 113 -7.23 -7.36 -16.17
N ALA A 114 -6.57 -7.86 -17.21
CA ALA A 114 -5.75 -7.04 -18.10
C ALA A 114 -6.24 -7.15 -19.53
N ARG A 115 -6.31 -6.01 -20.20
CA ARG A 115 -6.73 -5.92 -21.59
C ARG A 115 -5.63 -5.22 -22.42
N PRO A 116 -5.22 -5.80 -23.55
CA PRO A 116 -4.25 -5.16 -24.43
C PRO A 116 -4.89 -3.93 -25.10
N LEU A 117 -4.11 -2.87 -25.19
CA LEU A 117 -4.46 -1.64 -25.92
C LEU A 117 -3.82 -1.62 -27.31
N ALA A 118 -4.30 -0.72 -28.16
CA ALA A 118 -3.86 -0.63 -29.56
C ALA A 118 -2.38 -0.25 -29.71
N ASP A 119 -1.79 0.38 -28.71
CA ASP A 119 -0.37 0.78 -28.66
C ASP A 119 0.57 -0.32 -28.14
N GLY A 120 0.03 -1.51 -27.83
CA GLY A 120 0.79 -2.64 -27.29
C GLY A 120 0.96 -2.62 -25.76
N SER A 121 0.45 -1.60 -25.08
CA SER A 121 0.36 -1.54 -23.63
C SER A 121 -0.90 -2.25 -23.12
N HIS A 122 -1.11 -2.26 -21.80
CA HIS A 122 -2.26 -2.92 -21.18
C HIS A 122 -3.00 -1.96 -20.26
N ARG A 123 -4.33 -2.10 -20.27
CA ARG A 123 -5.23 -1.57 -19.24
C ARG A 123 -5.48 -2.66 -18.22
N VAL A 124 -5.29 -2.33 -16.95
CA VAL A 124 -5.55 -3.22 -15.82
C VAL A 124 -6.79 -2.73 -15.06
N GLU A 125 -7.76 -3.61 -14.91
CA GLU A 125 -9.00 -3.36 -14.16
C GLU A 125 -8.99 -4.23 -12.90
N ILE A 126 -9.07 -3.60 -11.73
CA ILE A 126 -9.03 -4.28 -10.44
C ILE A 126 -10.32 -3.98 -9.69
N LYS A 127 -10.94 -5.04 -9.17
CA LYS A 127 -12.04 -4.91 -8.21
C LYS A 127 -11.56 -5.36 -6.85
N MET A 128 -11.63 -4.45 -5.88
CA MET A 128 -11.21 -4.75 -4.52
C MET A 128 -12.28 -4.33 -3.52
N SER A 129 -12.28 -4.98 -2.36
CA SER A 129 -13.17 -4.69 -1.26
C SER A 129 -12.38 -4.22 -0.04
N MET A 130 -13.08 -3.97 1.04
CA MET A 130 -12.51 -3.58 2.33
C MET A 130 -12.98 -4.52 3.43
N THR A 131 -12.18 -4.66 4.47
CA THR A 131 -12.53 -5.47 5.65
C THR A 131 -13.72 -4.91 6.43
N ALA A 132 -13.98 -3.61 6.32
CA ALA A 132 -15.15 -2.97 6.92
C ALA A 132 -15.71 -1.87 6.02
N PRO A 133 -17.04 -1.83 5.81
CA PRO A 133 -17.69 -0.73 5.10
C PRO A 133 -17.58 0.57 5.92
N GLY A 134 -17.31 1.68 5.22
CA GLY A 134 -17.20 3.01 5.86
C GLY A 134 -15.87 3.29 6.57
N CYS A 135 -14.89 2.42 6.43
CA CYS A 135 -13.51 2.73 6.80
C CYS A 135 -12.99 3.82 5.86
N GLY A 136 -12.59 4.98 6.39
CA GLY A 136 -12.04 6.10 5.60
C GLY A 136 -10.72 5.78 4.89
N MET A 137 -10.21 4.57 5.06
CA MET A 137 -8.96 4.09 4.45
C MET A 137 -9.14 3.43 3.08
N GLY A 138 -10.39 3.22 2.62
CA GLY A 138 -10.65 2.57 1.34
C GLY A 138 -10.05 3.32 0.16
N ASP A 139 -10.19 4.62 0.14
CA ASP A 139 -9.61 5.47 -0.92
C ASP A 139 -8.09 5.43 -0.89
N VAL A 140 -7.48 5.39 0.29
CA VAL A 140 -6.02 5.31 0.46
C VAL A 140 -5.48 3.98 -0.09
N LEU A 141 -6.11 2.86 0.27
CA LEU A 141 -5.74 1.55 -0.28
C LEU A 141 -5.93 1.46 -1.78
N ARG A 142 -6.99 2.07 -2.30
CA ARG A 142 -7.25 2.16 -3.73
C ARG A 142 -6.14 2.93 -4.45
N GLU A 143 -5.74 4.07 -3.90
CA GLU A 143 -4.67 4.90 -4.47
C GLU A 143 -3.31 4.19 -4.40
N ASP A 144 -3.00 3.51 -3.30
CA ASP A 144 -1.80 2.71 -3.17
C ASP A 144 -1.76 1.58 -4.20
N ALA A 145 -2.85 0.83 -4.34
CA ALA A 145 -2.96 -0.23 -5.35
C ALA A 145 -2.78 0.33 -6.77
N LEU A 146 -3.40 1.45 -7.06
CA LEU A 146 -3.31 2.13 -8.35
C LEU A 146 -1.87 2.58 -8.64
N ALA A 147 -1.18 3.16 -7.67
CA ALA A 147 0.21 3.60 -7.82
C ALA A 147 1.16 2.42 -8.06
N MET A 148 1.01 1.32 -7.31
CA MET A 148 1.86 0.14 -7.45
C MET A 148 1.65 -0.55 -8.79
N VAL A 149 0.42 -0.68 -9.25
CA VAL A 149 0.11 -1.34 -10.53
C VAL A 149 0.54 -0.47 -11.72
N ARG A 150 0.46 0.85 -11.62
CA ARG A 150 0.98 1.77 -12.65
C ARG A 150 2.48 1.64 -12.87
N ALA A 151 3.24 1.22 -11.86
CA ALA A 151 4.67 1.01 -11.96
C ALA A 151 5.04 -0.29 -12.71
N VAL A 152 4.07 -1.17 -12.97
CA VAL A 152 4.32 -2.42 -13.72
C VAL A 152 4.60 -2.10 -15.19
N PRO A 153 5.72 -2.59 -15.74
CA PRO A 153 6.03 -2.42 -17.16
C PRO A 153 4.92 -2.94 -18.07
N GLY A 154 4.64 -2.19 -19.13
CA GLY A 154 3.58 -2.53 -20.06
C GLY A 154 2.17 -2.15 -19.61
N VAL A 155 2.00 -1.56 -18.44
CA VAL A 155 0.73 -1.00 -17.98
C VAL A 155 0.70 0.50 -18.27
N SER A 156 -0.32 0.96 -19.00
CA SER A 156 -0.54 2.38 -19.27
C SER A 156 -1.81 2.93 -18.61
N GLU A 157 -2.80 2.08 -18.41
CA GLU A 157 -4.04 2.46 -17.76
C GLU A 157 -4.34 1.50 -16.60
N VAL A 158 -4.75 2.08 -15.48
CA VAL A 158 -5.18 1.31 -14.29
C VAL A 158 -6.49 1.88 -13.80
N ASP A 159 -7.45 1.00 -13.57
CA ASP A 159 -8.72 1.32 -12.93
C ASP A 159 -8.89 0.43 -11.70
N VAL A 160 -9.14 1.04 -10.55
CA VAL A 160 -9.37 0.33 -9.29
C VAL A 160 -10.74 0.72 -8.76
N GLU A 161 -11.66 -0.25 -8.79
CA GLU A 161 -13.04 -0.09 -8.32
C GLU A 161 -13.19 -0.71 -6.92
N LEU A 162 -13.74 0.06 -5.97
CA LEU A 162 -14.15 -0.47 -4.68
C LEU A 162 -15.53 -1.10 -4.79
N VAL A 163 -15.63 -2.38 -4.45
CA VAL A 163 -16.87 -3.16 -4.49
C VAL A 163 -17.24 -3.64 -3.09
N TRP A 164 -18.52 -3.62 -2.78
CA TRP A 164 -19.07 -3.96 -1.48
C TRP A 164 -19.97 -5.20 -1.51
N ASP A 165 -20.20 -5.72 -2.70
CA ASP A 165 -21.02 -6.92 -2.92
C ASP A 165 -20.24 -7.93 -3.80
N PRO A 166 -20.04 -9.15 -3.30
CA PRO A 166 -20.36 -9.64 -1.96
C PRO A 166 -19.48 -8.96 -0.88
N PRO A 167 -19.97 -8.80 0.36
CA PRO A 167 -19.17 -8.24 1.45
C PRO A 167 -17.97 -9.13 1.73
N TRP A 168 -16.88 -8.49 2.16
CA TRP A 168 -15.69 -9.24 2.55
C TRP A 168 -15.97 -10.12 3.77
N ASP A 169 -15.39 -11.30 3.75
CA ASP A 169 -15.50 -12.29 4.83
C ASP A 169 -14.11 -12.90 5.09
N PRO A 170 -13.76 -13.21 6.36
CA PRO A 170 -12.48 -13.83 6.71
C PRO A 170 -12.17 -15.15 6.00
N SER A 171 -13.18 -15.84 5.47
CA SER A 171 -12.99 -17.07 4.68
C SER A 171 -12.25 -16.83 3.35
N ARG A 172 -12.19 -15.57 2.90
CA ARG A 172 -11.48 -15.17 1.68
C ARG A 172 -9.97 -15.03 1.88
N MET A 173 -9.50 -14.97 3.13
CA MET A 173 -8.08 -14.92 3.43
C MET A 173 -7.36 -16.17 2.94
N SER A 174 -6.12 -16.02 2.49
CA SER A 174 -5.22 -17.15 2.25
C SER A 174 -4.93 -17.89 3.56
N ASP A 175 -4.56 -19.17 3.44
CA ASP A 175 -4.17 -19.96 4.62
C ASP A 175 -2.97 -19.34 5.33
N ALA A 176 -2.03 -18.75 4.58
CA ALA A 176 -0.88 -18.03 5.13
C ALA A 176 -1.31 -16.82 5.96
N ALA A 177 -2.28 -16.04 5.48
CA ALA A 177 -2.83 -14.89 6.21
C ALA A 177 -3.53 -15.32 7.51
N ARG A 178 -4.32 -16.40 7.45
CA ARG A 178 -4.99 -16.96 8.64
C ARG A 178 -3.99 -17.42 9.70
N LEU A 179 -2.94 -18.13 9.28
CA LEU A 179 -1.87 -18.57 10.18
C LEU A 179 -1.16 -17.37 10.82
N GLN A 180 -0.85 -16.34 10.05
CA GLN A 180 -0.20 -15.14 10.53
C GLN A 180 -1.04 -14.41 11.58
N LEU A 181 -2.36 -14.43 11.44
CA LEU A 181 -3.31 -13.80 12.36
C LEU A 181 -3.75 -14.73 13.50
N GLY A 182 -3.26 -15.97 13.55
CA GLY A 182 -3.63 -16.94 14.58
C GLY A 182 -5.06 -17.47 14.46
N MET A 183 -5.62 -17.42 13.27
CA MET A 183 -6.96 -17.93 12.95
C MET A 183 -6.82 -19.37 12.38
N TYR A 184 -7.12 -20.37 13.18
CA TYR A 184 -7.06 -21.80 12.78
C TYR A 184 -8.46 -22.32 12.47
#